data_204d67ad1fe46131308fce0cc4dc1c93
#
_entry.id   204d67ad1fe46131308fce0cc4dc1c93
#
_cell.length_a   1.000
_cell.length_b   1.000
_cell.length_c   1.000
_cell.angle_alpha   90.00
_cell.angle_beta   90.00
_cell.angle_gamma   90.00
#
_symmetry.space_group_name_H-M   'P 1'
#
loop_
_entity.id
_entity.type
_entity.pdbx_description
1 polymer ?
#
loop_
_entity_poly.entity_id
_entity_poly.type
_entity_poly.pdbx_seq_one_letter_code
_entity_poly.pdbx_strand_id
1 'polypeptide(L)'
;MSLCRGRGTDIRLGEEVAALGGLYVIGTNRHESRRIDNQLRGRAGRQGDPGCSRFFVSLEDPLMVKYGDLDPRYRDNPASIQRLVEGQHLDQRQFLHRYDVPVEGQRNKIHTYRQSVLDGSAQCRSELEREITLRVIDDLWADYLARLEDFRAGIPWQSYAAVPGFFVGVDYRDPHFTFLRKIDEWFPELEGAIPVEVARRLAKAEEDGSVSFGDRGAVWTYLTTDQPFGAWTERFLKGIKNKLWSHGT
;
A
#
# COMPACT_ATOMS: atom_id res chain seq x y z
N MET A 1 6.79 25.47 -14.87
CA MET A 1 5.63 25.40 -13.96
C MET A 1 5.63 24.03 -13.33
N SER A 2 5.89 23.94 -12.06
CA SER A 2 5.95 22.66 -11.34
C SER A 2 4.58 21.99 -11.34
N LEU A 3 4.52 20.67 -11.56
CA LEU A 3 3.32 19.82 -11.41
C LEU A 3 2.65 19.93 -10.04
N CYS A 4 3.32 20.53 -9.07
CA CYS A 4 2.86 20.75 -7.71
C CYS A 4 1.74 21.80 -7.56
N ARG A 5 1.38 22.55 -8.57
CA ARG A 5 0.17 23.38 -8.53
C ARG A 5 -1.05 22.57 -8.89
N GLY A 6 -1.62 21.99 -7.85
CA GLY A 6 -2.97 21.53 -7.65
C GLY A 6 -3.68 20.83 -8.80
N ARG A 7 -4.02 19.55 -8.60
CA ARG A 7 -5.14 18.95 -9.34
C ARG A 7 -6.34 19.89 -9.21
N GLY A 8 -6.94 20.26 -10.35
CA GLY A 8 -8.15 21.08 -10.34
C GLY A 8 -7.92 22.59 -10.57
N THR A 9 -6.69 23.07 -10.65
CA THR A 9 -6.47 24.48 -10.99
C THR A 9 -6.80 24.71 -12.47
N ASP A 10 -7.81 25.49 -12.73
CA ASP A 10 -8.14 25.99 -14.06
C ASP A 10 -7.25 27.20 -14.37
N ILE A 11 -6.62 27.19 -15.55
CA ILE A 11 -5.80 28.29 -16.03
C ILE A 11 -6.68 29.10 -16.99
N ARG A 12 -7.22 30.19 -16.48
CA ARG A 12 -7.99 31.11 -17.32
C ARG A 12 -7.05 31.90 -18.20
N LEU A 13 -7.33 31.91 -19.50
CA LEU A 13 -6.60 32.69 -20.47
C LEU A 13 -7.14 34.11 -20.51
N GLY A 14 -6.27 35.09 -20.65
CA GLY A 14 -6.68 36.44 -21.03
C GLY A 14 -7.16 36.49 -22.49
N GLU A 15 -8.01 37.44 -22.84
CA GLU A 15 -8.62 37.55 -24.18
C GLU A 15 -7.57 37.60 -25.29
N GLU A 16 -6.46 38.31 -25.08
CA GLU A 16 -5.35 38.43 -26.04
C GLU A 16 -4.59 37.11 -26.22
N VAL A 17 -4.49 36.28 -25.18
CA VAL A 17 -3.74 35.02 -25.21
C VAL A 17 -4.45 33.98 -26.09
N ALA A 18 -5.78 33.94 -26.07
CA ALA A 18 -6.56 33.10 -26.96
C ALA A 18 -6.31 33.42 -28.43
N ALA A 19 -6.23 34.72 -28.79
CA ALA A 19 -5.94 35.19 -30.15
C ALA A 19 -4.52 34.80 -30.61
N LEU A 20 -3.56 34.66 -29.68
CA LEU A 20 -2.17 34.25 -29.97
C LEU A 20 -2.01 32.72 -30.07
N GLY A 21 -3.07 31.94 -29.99
CA GLY A 21 -3.03 30.48 -30.08
C GLY A 21 -3.13 29.76 -28.73
N GLY A 22 -3.42 30.49 -27.64
CA GLY A 22 -3.73 29.95 -26.32
C GLY A 22 -2.52 29.50 -25.50
N LEU A 23 -2.74 28.59 -24.61
CA LEU A 23 -1.69 28.10 -23.70
C LEU A 23 -0.74 27.15 -24.42
N TYR A 24 0.55 27.46 -24.37
CA TYR A 24 1.63 26.59 -24.86
C TYR A 24 2.25 25.82 -23.66
N VAL A 25 2.06 24.52 -23.61
CA VAL A 25 2.58 23.66 -22.55
C VAL A 25 3.87 22.99 -22.99
N ILE A 26 4.94 23.19 -22.24
CA ILE A 26 6.24 22.57 -22.48
C ILE A 26 6.49 21.51 -21.41
N GLY A 27 6.66 20.26 -21.85
CA GLY A 27 7.21 19.18 -21.03
C GLY A 27 8.71 19.08 -21.27
N THR A 28 9.50 19.19 -20.23
CA THR A 28 10.98 19.14 -20.31
C THR A 28 11.54 17.75 -20.08
N ASN A 29 10.70 16.78 -19.72
CA ASN A 29 11.04 15.38 -19.55
C ASN A 29 9.77 14.53 -19.67
N ARG A 30 9.91 13.21 -19.76
CA ARG A 30 8.80 12.27 -19.60
C ARG A 30 8.74 11.73 -18.18
N HIS A 31 7.52 11.48 -17.71
CA HIS A 31 7.26 10.80 -16.46
C HIS A 31 7.23 9.29 -16.65
N GLU A 32 7.29 8.54 -15.57
CA GLU A 32 7.16 7.07 -15.56
C GLU A 32 5.78 6.60 -16.08
N SER A 33 4.77 7.48 -16.08
CA SER A 33 3.42 7.17 -16.57
C SER A 33 2.96 8.19 -17.62
N ARG A 34 2.52 7.67 -18.77
CA ARG A 34 1.93 8.46 -19.84
C ARG A 34 0.68 9.24 -19.39
N ARG A 35 -0.02 8.71 -18.37
CA ARG A 35 -1.17 9.40 -17.77
C ARG A 35 -0.77 10.74 -17.17
N ILE A 36 0.40 10.84 -16.55
CA ILE A 36 0.91 12.10 -15.98
C ILE A 36 1.27 13.07 -17.10
N ASP A 37 1.94 12.61 -18.16
CA ASP A 37 2.22 13.43 -19.33
C ASP A 37 0.93 13.94 -20.00
N ASN A 38 -0.10 13.10 -20.08
CA ASN A 38 -1.40 13.50 -20.61
C ASN A 38 -2.11 14.51 -19.70
N GLN A 39 -1.96 14.43 -18.38
CA GLN A 39 -2.46 15.46 -17.45
C GLN A 39 -1.77 16.80 -17.67
N LEU A 40 -0.47 16.79 -18.01
CA LEU A 40 0.25 18.01 -18.37
C LEU A 40 -0.23 18.55 -19.73
N ARG A 41 -0.36 17.71 -20.76
CA ARG A 41 -0.94 18.09 -22.07
C ARG A 41 -2.32 18.70 -21.92
N GLY A 42 -3.18 18.08 -21.09
CA GLY A 42 -4.53 18.54 -20.82
C GLY A 42 -4.61 19.84 -20.01
N ARG A 43 -3.49 20.53 -19.76
CA ARG A 43 -3.50 21.92 -19.28
C ARG A 43 -3.76 22.91 -20.39
N ALA A 44 -3.41 22.59 -21.65
CA ALA A 44 -3.74 23.37 -22.83
C ALA A 44 -5.08 22.91 -23.44
N GLY A 45 -5.74 23.78 -24.18
CA GLY A 45 -6.96 23.47 -24.93
C GLY A 45 -8.17 23.16 -24.03
N ARG A 46 -8.33 23.85 -22.91
CA ARG A 46 -9.47 23.69 -22.01
C ARG A 46 -10.66 24.49 -22.44
N GLN A 47 -11.86 23.95 -22.22
CA GLN A 47 -13.15 24.63 -22.46
C GLN A 47 -13.32 25.19 -23.88
N GLY A 48 -12.62 24.59 -24.86
CA GLY A 48 -12.65 25.08 -26.24
C GLY A 48 -11.60 26.13 -26.58
N ASP A 49 -10.80 26.55 -25.61
CA ASP A 49 -9.67 27.45 -25.86
C ASP A 49 -8.63 26.82 -26.81
N PRO A 50 -7.98 27.60 -27.66
CA PRO A 50 -6.84 27.12 -28.42
C PRO A 50 -5.68 26.79 -27.47
N GLY A 51 -4.80 25.88 -27.90
CA GLY A 51 -3.61 25.55 -27.13
C GLY A 51 -2.80 24.43 -27.75
N CYS A 52 -1.54 24.36 -27.42
CA CYS A 52 -0.69 23.27 -27.86
C CYS A 52 0.26 22.79 -26.78
N SER A 53 0.85 21.62 -27.00
CA SER A 53 1.83 21.07 -26.07
C SER A 53 2.99 20.42 -26.83
N ARG A 54 4.20 20.58 -26.30
CA ARG A 54 5.41 19.95 -26.83
C ARG A 54 6.24 19.35 -25.72
N PHE A 55 6.75 18.13 -25.95
CA PHE A 55 7.66 17.46 -25.05
C PHE A 55 9.06 17.44 -25.66
N PHE A 56 10.02 17.87 -24.86
CA PHE A 56 11.44 17.72 -25.14
C PHE A 56 11.95 16.60 -24.23
N VAL A 57 12.68 15.66 -24.79
CA VAL A 57 13.12 14.45 -24.07
C VAL A 57 14.60 14.24 -24.38
N SER A 58 15.37 14.00 -23.32
CA SER A 58 16.78 13.66 -23.39
C SER A 58 17.00 12.21 -22.97
N LEU A 59 18.08 11.60 -23.45
CA LEU A 59 18.56 10.31 -22.95
C LEU A 59 19.15 10.41 -21.53
N GLU A 60 19.42 11.64 -21.08
CA GLU A 60 19.87 11.95 -19.71
C GLU A 60 18.72 12.24 -18.74
N ASP A 61 17.46 12.17 -19.20
CA ASP A 61 16.29 12.36 -18.35
C ASP A 61 16.22 11.28 -17.27
N PRO A 62 15.64 11.59 -16.08
CA PRO A 62 15.53 10.62 -14.97
C PRO A 62 14.90 9.29 -15.36
N LEU A 63 13.92 9.29 -16.28
CA LEU A 63 13.30 8.07 -16.80
C LEU A 63 14.34 7.20 -17.54
N MET A 64 15.17 7.82 -18.37
CA MET A 64 16.16 7.09 -19.16
C MET A 64 17.34 6.63 -18.32
N VAL A 65 17.82 7.48 -17.41
CA VAL A 65 18.91 7.14 -16.47
C VAL A 65 18.52 5.96 -15.58
N LYS A 66 17.26 5.95 -15.08
CA LYS A 66 16.79 4.90 -14.16
C LYS A 66 16.42 3.59 -14.86
N TYR A 67 15.86 3.67 -16.06
CA TYR A 67 15.22 2.54 -16.72
C TYR A 67 15.75 2.24 -18.14
N GLY A 68 16.66 3.05 -18.67
CA GLY A 68 17.17 2.90 -20.04
C GLY A 68 17.85 1.55 -20.31
N ASP A 69 18.39 0.91 -19.28
CA ASP A 69 19.04 -0.39 -19.37
C ASP A 69 18.11 -1.59 -19.16
N LEU A 70 16.80 -1.37 -18.95
CA LEU A 70 15.80 -2.45 -18.80
C LEU A 70 15.73 -3.34 -20.04
N ASP A 71 15.84 -2.75 -21.22
CA ASP A 71 15.87 -3.48 -22.48
C ASP A 71 16.76 -2.73 -23.49
N PRO A 72 17.91 -3.27 -23.86
CA PRO A 72 18.85 -2.63 -24.79
C PRO A 72 18.23 -2.26 -26.14
N ARG A 73 17.18 -2.97 -26.58
CA ARG A 73 16.47 -2.69 -27.84
C ARG A 73 15.74 -1.35 -27.86
N TYR A 74 15.43 -0.82 -26.68
CA TYR A 74 14.63 0.41 -26.53
C TYR A 74 15.40 1.54 -25.86
N ARG A 75 16.71 1.36 -25.64
CA ARG A 75 17.56 2.32 -24.93
C ARG A 75 17.45 3.74 -25.46
N ASP A 76 17.31 3.90 -26.78
CA ASP A 76 17.21 5.21 -27.43
C ASP A 76 15.76 5.64 -27.70
N ASN A 77 14.78 4.90 -27.14
CA ASN A 77 13.36 5.18 -27.34
C ASN A 77 12.62 5.44 -26.03
N PRO A 78 12.58 6.70 -25.57
CA PRO A 78 11.92 7.07 -24.31
C PRO A 78 10.45 6.67 -24.22
N ALA A 79 9.73 6.62 -25.35
CA ALA A 79 8.32 6.22 -25.36
C ALA A 79 8.14 4.72 -25.13
N SER A 80 9.09 3.89 -25.59
CA SER A 80 9.07 2.45 -25.37
C SER A 80 9.52 2.12 -23.95
N ILE A 81 10.53 2.79 -23.41
CA ILE A 81 10.93 2.67 -22.01
C ILE A 81 9.75 3.04 -21.09
N GLN A 82 9.06 4.14 -21.35
CA GLN A 82 7.88 4.54 -20.57
C GLN A 82 6.80 3.43 -20.56
N ARG A 83 6.54 2.78 -21.71
CA ARG A 83 5.57 1.67 -21.78
C ARG A 83 6.02 0.44 -20.97
N LEU A 84 7.32 0.11 -21.03
CA LEU A 84 7.88 -1.00 -20.23
C LEU A 84 7.72 -0.72 -18.73
N VAL A 85 8.04 0.48 -18.29
CA VAL A 85 7.89 0.91 -16.88
C VAL A 85 6.42 0.90 -16.46
N GLU A 86 5.50 1.39 -17.30
CA GLU A 86 4.06 1.31 -17.05
C GLU A 86 3.59 -0.15 -16.90
N GLY A 87 4.10 -1.06 -17.76
CA GLY A 87 3.83 -2.49 -17.67
C GLY A 87 4.30 -3.09 -16.35
N GLN A 88 5.54 -2.85 -15.98
CA GLN A 88 6.10 -3.32 -14.70
C GLN A 88 5.30 -2.81 -13.49
N HIS A 89 4.93 -1.53 -13.50
CA HIS A 89 4.09 -0.96 -12.42
C HIS A 89 2.68 -1.55 -12.40
N LEU A 90 2.13 -1.91 -13.56
CA LEU A 90 0.84 -2.60 -13.64
C LEU A 90 0.94 -4.00 -13.05
N ASP A 91 1.93 -4.77 -13.47
CA ASP A 91 2.16 -6.14 -12.98
C ASP A 91 2.39 -6.14 -11.45
N GLN A 92 3.18 -5.18 -10.96
CA GLN A 92 3.40 -5.02 -9.53
C GLN A 92 2.10 -4.70 -8.77
N ARG A 93 1.26 -3.80 -9.30
CA ARG A 93 -0.05 -3.49 -8.68
C ARG A 93 -0.99 -4.68 -8.72
N GLN A 94 -1.03 -5.43 -9.82
CA GLN A 94 -1.84 -6.65 -9.93
C GLN A 94 -1.37 -7.72 -8.95
N PHE A 95 -0.06 -7.88 -8.81
CA PHE A 95 0.53 -8.80 -7.83
C PHE A 95 0.10 -8.41 -6.40
N LEU A 96 0.26 -7.14 -6.01
CA LEU A 96 -0.15 -6.66 -4.69
C LEU A 96 -1.65 -6.83 -4.46
N HIS A 97 -2.46 -6.51 -5.47
CA HIS A 97 -3.92 -6.62 -5.39
C HIS A 97 -4.40 -8.05 -5.10
N ARG A 98 -3.71 -9.09 -5.61
CA ARG A 98 -4.03 -10.48 -5.30
C ARG A 98 -3.93 -10.80 -3.80
N TYR A 99 -3.01 -10.15 -3.09
CA TYR A 99 -2.86 -10.30 -1.64
C TYR A 99 -3.86 -9.43 -0.86
N ASP A 100 -4.25 -8.30 -1.39
CA ASP A 100 -5.13 -7.35 -0.69
C ASP A 100 -6.61 -7.78 -0.74
N VAL A 101 -7.07 -8.38 -1.84
CA VAL A 101 -8.49 -8.77 -2.03
C VAL A 101 -9.01 -9.70 -0.94
N PRO A 102 -8.33 -10.80 -0.57
CA PRO A 102 -8.81 -11.67 0.51
C PRO A 102 -8.86 -10.97 1.87
N VAL A 103 -7.86 -10.15 2.17
CA VAL A 103 -7.79 -9.38 3.42
C VAL A 103 -8.91 -8.34 3.49
N GLU A 104 -9.26 -7.73 2.35
CA GLU A 104 -10.40 -6.78 2.28
C GLU A 104 -11.73 -7.47 2.58
N GLY A 105 -11.92 -8.71 2.12
CA GLY A 105 -13.08 -9.53 2.49
C GLY A 105 -13.19 -9.76 4.00
N GLN A 106 -12.06 -10.07 4.65
CA GLN A 106 -11.96 -10.23 6.10
C GLN A 106 -12.19 -8.91 6.85
N ARG A 107 -11.60 -7.81 6.36
CA ARG A 107 -11.82 -6.45 6.89
C ARG A 107 -13.30 -6.10 6.90
N ASN A 108 -14.01 -6.37 5.82
CA ASN A 108 -15.43 -6.07 5.72
C ASN A 108 -16.25 -6.84 6.76
N LYS A 109 -15.92 -8.11 7.05
CA LYS A 109 -16.56 -8.89 8.11
C LYS A 109 -16.34 -8.26 9.49
N ILE A 110 -15.09 -7.95 9.82
CA ILE A 110 -14.75 -7.33 11.12
C ILE A 110 -15.40 -5.95 11.27
N HIS A 111 -15.40 -5.13 10.22
CA HIS A 111 -16.06 -3.82 10.23
C HIS A 111 -17.57 -3.93 10.37
N THR A 112 -18.21 -4.90 9.70
CA THR A 112 -19.64 -5.17 9.85
C THR A 112 -19.97 -5.58 11.28
N TYR A 113 -19.19 -6.47 11.87
CA TYR A 113 -19.36 -6.86 13.26
C TYR A 113 -19.13 -5.67 14.21
N ARG A 114 -18.05 -4.92 14.03
CA ARG A 114 -17.79 -3.70 14.80
C ARG A 114 -18.93 -2.68 14.70
N GLN A 115 -19.46 -2.50 13.49
CA GLN A 115 -20.60 -1.59 13.28
C GLN A 115 -21.85 -2.07 14.00
N SER A 116 -22.13 -3.37 14.01
CA SER A 116 -23.27 -3.93 14.74
C SER A 116 -23.16 -3.75 16.26
N VAL A 117 -21.93 -3.72 16.79
CA VAL A 117 -21.68 -3.37 18.20
C VAL A 117 -21.90 -1.86 18.44
N LEU A 118 -21.50 -1.02 17.50
CA LEU A 118 -21.65 0.45 17.60
C LEU A 118 -23.10 0.90 17.54
N ASP A 119 -23.90 0.34 16.63
CA ASP A 119 -25.31 0.71 16.45
C ASP A 119 -26.27 -0.04 17.39
N GLY A 120 -25.74 -0.92 18.24
CA GLY A 120 -26.50 -1.68 19.25
C GLY A 120 -27.29 -2.87 18.70
N SER A 121 -27.10 -3.26 17.42
CA SER A 121 -27.74 -4.45 16.85
C SER A 121 -27.08 -5.74 17.34
N ALA A 122 -25.81 -5.70 17.75
CA ALA A 122 -25.18 -6.76 18.50
C ALA A 122 -25.68 -6.71 19.96
N GLN A 123 -26.11 -7.87 20.48
CA GLN A 123 -26.64 -7.98 21.86
C GLN A 123 -25.50 -7.90 22.89
N CYS A 124 -25.13 -6.68 23.29
CA CYS A 124 -24.28 -6.46 24.46
C CYS A 124 -25.16 -6.26 25.70
N ARG A 125 -24.79 -6.91 26.82
CA ARG A 125 -25.55 -6.90 28.09
C ARG A 125 -25.47 -5.56 28.83
N SER A 126 -24.34 -4.82 28.61
CA SER A 126 -24.05 -3.55 29.27
C SER A 126 -23.24 -2.64 28.36
N GLU A 127 -23.20 -1.35 28.66
CA GLU A 127 -22.34 -0.39 27.98
C GLU A 127 -20.87 -0.71 28.17
N LEU A 128 -20.51 -1.24 29.36
CA LEU A 128 -19.15 -1.71 29.62
C LEU A 128 -18.74 -2.87 28.69
N GLU A 129 -19.60 -3.86 28.51
CA GLU A 129 -19.36 -4.96 27.58
C GLU A 129 -19.20 -4.45 26.15
N ARG A 130 -20.01 -3.50 25.73
CA ARG A 130 -19.94 -2.87 24.42
C ARG A 130 -18.60 -2.18 24.21
N GLU A 131 -18.14 -1.37 25.16
CA GLU A 131 -16.85 -0.67 25.09
C GLU A 131 -15.66 -1.63 25.05
N ILE A 132 -15.68 -2.67 25.91
CA ILE A 132 -14.67 -3.72 25.92
C ILE A 132 -14.64 -4.45 24.58
N THR A 133 -15.81 -4.79 24.04
CA THR A 133 -15.91 -5.51 22.76
C THR A 133 -15.30 -4.70 21.62
N LEU A 134 -15.60 -3.40 21.52
CA LEU A 134 -15.02 -2.54 20.50
C LEU A 134 -13.49 -2.48 20.59
N ARG A 135 -12.94 -2.36 21.80
CA ARG A 135 -11.49 -2.34 22.01
C ARG A 135 -10.83 -3.68 21.69
N VAL A 136 -11.46 -4.78 22.08
CA VAL A 136 -10.96 -6.13 21.75
C VAL A 136 -10.91 -6.33 20.24
N ILE A 137 -11.96 -5.93 19.53
CA ILE A 137 -11.99 -6.00 18.05
C ILE A 137 -10.83 -5.19 17.46
N ASP A 138 -10.66 -3.95 17.92
CA ASP A 138 -9.64 -3.05 17.39
C ASP A 138 -8.21 -3.57 17.70
N ASP A 139 -7.95 -4.08 18.91
CA ASP A 139 -6.66 -4.63 19.32
C ASP A 139 -6.32 -5.90 18.53
N LEU A 140 -7.23 -6.89 18.53
CA LEU A 140 -6.97 -8.17 17.86
C LEU A 140 -6.87 -8.01 16.33
N TRP A 141 -7.64 -7.10 15.74
CA TRP A 141 -7.54 -6.80 14.32
C TRP A 141 -6.20 -6.13 13.97
N ALA A 142 -5.71 -5.21 14.80
CA ALA A 142 -4.40 -4.59 14.61
C ALA A 142 -3.27 -5.62 14.72
N ASP A 143 -3.32 -6.52 15.71
CA ASP A 143 -2.33 -7.59 15.88
C ASP A 143 -2.37 -8.59 14.70
N TYR A 144 -3.57 -8.90 14.20
CA TYR A 144 -3.75 -9.74 13.02
C TYR A 144 -3.13 -9.11 11.77
N LEU A 145 -3.35 -7.82 11.53
CA LEU A 145 -2.75 -7.11 10.40
C LEU A 145 -1.22 -7.06 10.51
N ALA A 146 -0.67 -6.85 11.70
CA ALA A 146 0.77 -6.87 11.93
C ALA A 146 1.35 -8.26 11.63
N ARG A 147 0.70 -9.34 12.11
CA ARG A 147 1.08 -10.72 11.80
C ARG A 147 1.04 -11.03 10.30
N LEU A 148 0.04 -10.51 9.59
CA LEU A 148 -0.07 -10.65 8.13
C LEU A 148 1.06 -9.91 7.39
N GLU A 149 1.40 -8.70 7.84
CA GLU A 149 2.48 -7.92 7.22
C GLU A 149 3.83 -8.62 7.41
N ASP A 150 4.13 -9.11 8.60
CA ASP A 150 5.34 -9.88 8.89
C ASP A 150 5.43 -11.15 8.03
N PHE A 151 4.32 -11.87 7.91
CA PHE A 151 4.25 -13.06 7.08
C PHE A 151 4.47 -12.73 5.60
N ARG A 152 3.80 -11.69 5.09
CA ARG A 152 3.95 -11.22 3.70
C ARG A 152 5.39 -10.78 3.40
N ALA A 153 6.06 -10.13 4.34
CA ALA A 153 7.45 -9.77 4.23
C ALA A 153 8.38 -10.99 4.19
N GLY A 154 8.00 -12.09 4.83
CA GLY A 154 8.75 -13.35 4.86
C GLY A 154 8.54 -14.27 3.64
N ILE A 155 7.45 -14.11 2.88
CA ILE A 155 7.12 -14.98 1.72
C ILE A 155 8.24 -15.03 0.67
N PRO A 156 8.86 -13.92 0.22
CA PRO A 156 9.95 -13.96 -0.74
C PRO A 156 11.13 -14.82 -0.28
N TRP A 157 11.42 -14.83 1.02
CA TRP A 157 12.50 -15.64 1.59
C TRP A 157 12.21 -17.13 1.56
N GLN A 158 10.96 -17.54 1.74
CA GLN A 158 10.56 -18.94 1.64
C GLN A 158 10.73 -19.47 0.23
N SER A 159 10.52 -18.63 -0.78
CA SER A 159 10.74 -18.98 -2.20
C SER A 159 12.23 -19.14 -2.55
N TYR A 160 13.11 -18.35 -1.93
CA TYR A 160 14.56 -18.47 -2.11
C TYR A 160 15.19 -19.61 -1.31
N ALA A 161 14.63 -19.95 -0.15
CA ALA A 161 15.07 -21.09 0.66
C ALA A 161 14.79 -22.45 0.00
N ALA A 162 13.98 -22.47 -1.05
CA ALA A 162 13.66 -23.64 -1.86
C ALA A 162 14.73 -24.01 -2.90
N VAL A 163 16.00 -23.55 -2.76
CA VAL A 163 17.12 -24.00 -3.59
C VAL A 163 17.34 -25.51 -3.34
N PRO A 164 17.40 -26.34 -4.40
CA PRO A 164 17.57 -27.79 -4.25
C PRO A 164 18.84 -28.10 -3.45
N GLY A 165 18.68 -28.81 -2.33
CA GLY A 165 19.75 -29.29 -1.47
C GLY A 165 19.88 -28.62 -0.11
N PHE A 166 19.15 -27.55 0.19
CA PHE A 166 19.31 -26.84 1.48
C PHE A 166 18.16 -27.07 2.49
N PHE A 167 16.94 -27.41 2.04
CA PHE A 167 15.82 -27.77 2.94
C PHE A 167 14.95 -28.87 2.31
N VAL A 168 14.94 -30.03 2.94
CA VAL A 168 13.98 -31.11 2.69
C VAL A 168 12.67 -30.73 3.37
N GLY A 169 11.60 -30.55 2.60
CA GLY A 169 10.23 -30.41 3.13
C GLY A 169 9.49 -29.10 2.87
N VAL A 170 10.03 -28.18 2.08
CA VAL A 170 9.30 -26.97 1.67
C VAL A 170 8.46 -27.29 0.43
N ASP A 171 7.15 -27.20 0.59
CA ASP A 171 6.16 -27.34 -0.49
C ASP A 171 6.36 -26.20 -1.51
N TYR A 172 6.78 -26.54 -2.72
CA TYR A 172 7.03 -25.60 -3.86
C TYR A 172 5.76 -24.94 -4.40
N ARG A 173 4.78 -24.68 -3.53
CA ARG A 173 3.56 -24.02 -3.94
C ARG A 173 3.78 -22.53 -4.17
N ASP A 174 3.00 -22.00 -5.12
CA ASP A 174 2.91 -20.56 -5.36
C ASP A 174 2.85 -19.78 -4.02
N PRO A 175 3.74 -18.80 -3.81
CA PRO A 175 3.73 -17.96 -2.60
C PRO A 175 2.36 -17.40 -2.25
N HIS A 176 1.55 -17.06 -3.26
CA HIS A 176 0.19 -16.60 -3.09
C HIS A 176 -0.73 -17.69 -2.51
N PHE A 177 -0.60 -18.94 -2.94
CA PHE A 177 -1.36 -20.04 -2.37
C PHE A 177 -1.01 -20.28 -0.90
N THR A 178 0.27 -20.17 -0.55
CA THR A 178 0.73 -20.28 0.85
C THR A 178 0.14 -19.16 1.70
N PHE A 179 0.07 -17.94 1.16
CA PHE A 179 -0.57 -16.82 1.81
C PHE A 179 -2.07 -17.07 2.03
N LEU A 180 -2.82 -17.47 1.00
CA LEU A 180 -4.25 -17.75 1.10
C LEU A 180 -4.54 -18.79 2.17
N ARG A 181 -3.80 -19.90 2.17
CA ARG A 181 -3.96 -20.94 3.19
C ARG A 181 -3.76 -20.41 4.62
N LYS A 182 -2.77 -19.53 4.81
CA LYS A 182 -2.49 -18.97 6.14
C LYS A 182 -3.56 -17.99 6.60
N ILE A 183 -4.08 -17.16 5.74
CA ILE A 183 -5.17 -16.27 6.13
C ILE A 183 -6.48 -17.01 6.40
N ASP A 184 -6.74 -18.12 5.68
CA ASP A 184 -7.89 -18.98 5.93
C ASP A 184 -7.76 -19.75 7.25
N GLU A 185 -6.55 -20.03 7.72
CA GLU A 185 -6.25 -20.62 9.02
C GLU A 185 -6.39 -19.58 10.16
N TRP A 186 -5.79 -18.41 9.99
CA TRP A 186 -5.67 -17.42 11.06
C TRP A 186 -6.90 -16.54 11.28
N PHE A 187 -7.72 -16.33 10.27
CA PHE A 187 -8.89 -15.50 10.41
C PHE A 187 -9.97 -16.11 11.30
N PRO A 188 -10.31 -17.41 11.19
CA PRO A 188 -11.17 -18.08 12.17
C PRO A 188 -10.61 -18.07 13.59
N GLU A 189 -9.28 -18.16 13.77
CA GLU A 189 -8.64 -18.01 15.07
C GLU A 189 -8.94 -16.64 15.68
N LEU A 190 -8.82 -15.58 14.88
CA LEU A 190 -9.17 -14.22 15.27
C LEU A 190 -10.65 -14.10 15.66
N GLU A 191 -11.57 -14.59 14.81
CA GLU A 191 -13.01 -14.55 15.09
C GLU A 191 -13.36 -15.28 16.40
N GLY A 192 -12.74 -16.44 16.65
CA GLY A 192 -12.90 -17.20 17.88
C GLY A 192 -12.27 -16.55 19.11
N ALA A 193 -11.19 -15.79 18.94
CA ALA A 193 -10.50 -15.12 20.04
C ALA A 193 -11.27 -13.91 20.60
N ILE A 194 -12.08 -13.24 19.77
CA ILE A 194 -12.82 -12.04 20.18
C ILE A 194 -13.72 -12.31 21.39
N PRO A 195 -14.67 -13.27 21.37
CA PRO A 195 -15.56 -13.51 22.52
C PRO A 195 -14.81 -13.98 23.76
N VAL A 196 -13.73 -14.75 23.60
CA VAL A 196 -12.90 -15.23 24.71
C VAL A 196 -12.19 -14.07 25.41
N GLU A 197 -11.60 -13.18 24.64
CA GLU A 197 -10.88 -12.02 25.17
C GLU A 197 -11.85 -10.99 25.79
N VAL A 198 -13.05 -10.82 25.21
CA VAL A 198 -14.12 -9.99 25.80
C VAL A 198 -14.51 -10.54 27.17
N ALA A 199 -14.78 -11.85 27.29
CA ALA A 199 -15.13 -12.48 28.56
C ALA A 199 -14.01 -12.33 29.59
N ARG A 200 -12.75 -12.49 29.17
CA ARG A 200 -11.57 -12.33 30.06
C ARG A 200 -11.45 -10.89 30.60
N ARG A 201 -11.63 -9.88 29.71
CA ARG A 201 -11.53 -8.47 30.12
C ARG A 201 -12.72 -8.05 30.99
N LEU A 202 -13.91 -8.59 30.73
CA LEU A 202 -15.09 -8.36 31.58
C LEU A 202 -14.90 -8.90 32.99
N ALA A 203 -14.48 -10.16 33.13
CA ALA A 203 -14.21 -10.76 34.44
C ALA A 203 -13.19 -9.95 35.23
N LYS A 204 -12.11 -9.51 34.57
CA LYS A 204 -11.09 -8.66 35.21
C LYS A 204 -11.65 -7.30 35.63
N ALA A 205 -12.51 -6.70 34.83
CA ALA A 205 -13.14 -5.41 35.13
C ALA A 205 -14.09 -5.49 36.33
N GLU A 206 -14.78 -6.62 36.50
CA GLU A 206 -15.65 -6.91 37.64
C GLU A 206 -14.86 -7.15 38.94
N GLU A 207 -13.68 -7.79 38.86
CA GLU A 207 -12.78 -8.03 40.00
C GLU A 207 -12.08 -6.74 40.48
N ASP A 208 -11.55 -5.94 39.59
CA ASP A 208 -10.72 -4.76 39.90
C ASP A 208 -11.57 -3.51 40.23
N GLY A 209 -12.88 -3.54 39.96
CA GLY A 209 -13.80 -2.39 40.18
C GLY A 209 -13.42 -1.14 39.36
N SER A 210 -12.41 -1.22 38.54
CA SER A 210 -11.93 -0.16 37.66
C SER A 210 -11.50 -0.72 36.33
N VAL A 211 -12.10 -0.25 35.26
CA VAL A 211 -11.62 -0.51 33.91
C VAL A 211 -10.46 0.46 33.64
N SER A 212 -9.25 0.05 33.93
CA SER A 212 -8.07 0.79 33.43
C SER A 212 -7.96 0.53 31.94
N PHE A 213 -8.65 1.34 31.17
CA PHE A 213 -8.38 1.47 29.74
C PHE A 213 -7.03 2.18 29.63
N GLY A 214 -5.98 1.40 29.41
CA GLY A 214 -4.66 1.99 29.16
C GLY A 214 -4.82 3.08 28.11
N ASP A 215 -4.52 4.29 28.54
CA ASP A 215 -4.58 5.49 27.71
C ASP A 215 -3.55 5.32 26.60
N ARG A 216 -3.95 4.71 25.48
CA ARG A 216 -3.18 4.78 24.24
C ARG A 216 -3.41 6.18 23.69
N GLY A 217 -2.72 7.17 24.23
CA GLY A 217 -2.62 8.52 23.69
C GLY A 217 -1.88 8.57 22.34
N ALA A 218 -1.94 7.49 21.57
CA ALA A 218 -1.36 7.42 20.24
C ALA A 218 -2.39 7.96 19.24
N VAL A 219 -2.23 9.20 18.89
CA VAL A 219 -2.71 9.71 17.61
C VAL A 219 -1.99 8.89 16.52
N TRP A 220 -2.73 8.10 15.76
CA TRP A 220 -2.20 7.42 14.59
C TRP A 220 -1.82 8.49 13.57
N THR A 221 -0.56 8.89 13.58
CA THR A 221 0.02 9.65 12.47
C THR A 221 0.37 8.64 11.38
N TYR A 222 -0.38 8.65 10.30
CA TYR A 222 0.05 8.00 9.07
C TYR A 222 1.32 8.71 8.60
N LEU A 223 2.46 8.06 8.80
CA LEU A 223 3.66 8.41 8.06
C LEU A 223 3.41 7.98 6.62
N THR A 224 2.88 8.87 5.80
CA THR A 224 2.94 8.74 4.34
C THR A 224 4.39 8.92 3.94
N THR A 225 5.17 7.85 3.98
CA THR A 225 6.44 7.82 3.28
C THR A 225 6.12 7.69 1.80
N ASP A 226 6.78 8.48 0.95
CA ASP A 226 6.68 8.38 -0.51
C ASP A 226 7.07 6.99 -1.04
N GLN A 227 7.59 6.14 -0.17
CA GLN A 227 7.89 4.74 -0.40
C GLN A 227 7.34 3.88 0.75
N PRO A 228 6.03 3.56 0.77
CA PRO A 228 5.40 2.78 1.83
C PRO A 228 6.02 1.37 1.99
N PHE A 229 6.81 0.93 1.02
CA PHE A 229 7.47 -0.38 1.02
C PHE A 229 8.98 -0.30 1.15
N GLY A 230 9.61 0.89 1.35
CA GLY A 230 11.06 1.10 1.37
C GLY A 230 11.76 0.39 0.21
N ALA A 231 12.83 0.89 -0.35
CA ALA A 231 13.54 0.16 -1.39
C ALA A 231 13.82 -1.26 -0.86
N TRP A 232 13.30 -2.28 -1.53
CA TRP A 232 13.44 -3.70 -1.16
C TRP A 232 14.90 -4.07 -0.86
N THR A 233 15.81 -3.45 -1.57
CA THR A 233 17.25 -3.54 -1.39
C THR A 233 17.75 -3.00 -0.04
N GLU A 234 17.17 -1.95 0.52
CA GLU A 234 17.57 -1.39 1.81
C GLU A 234 17.12 -2.25 2.99
N ARG A 235 15.91 -2.82 2.92
CA ARG A 235 15.43 -3.79 3.92
C ARG A 235 16.24 -5.08 3.88
N PHE A 236 16.62 -5.53 2.68
CA PHE A 236 17.48 -6.67 2.46
C PHE A 236 18.84 -6.50 3.13
N LEU A 237 19.51 -5.39 2.88
CA LEU A 237 20.83 -5.10 3.46
C LEU A 237 20.78 -4.89 4.99
N LYS A 238 19.68 -4.30 5.50
CA LYS A 238 19.47 -4.12 6.95
C LYS A 238 19.21 -5.45 7.66
N GLY A 239 18.47 -6.36 7.04
CA GLY A 239 18.21 -7.71 7.56
C GLY A 239 19.48 -8.57 7.64
N ILE A 240 20.35 -8.51 6.61
CA ILE A 240 21.64 -9.20 6.59
C ILE A 240 22.60 -8.61 7.64
N LYS A 241 22.66 -7.29 7.75
CA LYS A 241 23.51 -6.61 8.73
C LYS A 241 23.17 -6.99 10.17
N ASN A 242 21.89 -7.04 10.52
CA ASN A 242 21.46 -7.44 11.86
C ASN A 242 21.73 -8.91 12.19
N LYS A 243 21.69 -9.81 11.19
CA LYS A 243 21.98 -11.24 11.40
C LYS A 243 23.47 -11.55 11.51
N LEU A 244 24.33 -10.80 10.81
CA LEU A 244 25.78 -10.98 10.87
C LEU A 244 26.40 -10.44 12.17
N TRP A 245 25.74 -9.47 12.84
CA TRP A 245 26.25 -8.88 14.10
C TRP A 245 25.66 -9.51 15.36
N SER A 246 24.64 -10.37 15.26
CA SER A 246 24.08 -11.08 16.41
C SER A 246 24.79 -12.41 16.74
N HIS A 247 25.82 -12.79 16.01
CA HIS A 247 26.59 -14.03 16.23
C HIS A 247 28.07 -13.77 16.59
N GLY A 248 28.37 -12.56 17.04
CA GLY A 248 29.73 -12.14 17.41
C GLY A 248 29.83 -11.54 18.83
N THR A 249 29.28 -12.25 19.82
CA THR A 249 29.65 -12.12 21.26
C THR A 249 29.43 -13.45 21.95
#